data_fcfe4d5964038b9cd1c2695c776af338
#
_entry.id   fcfe4d5964038b9cd1c2695c776af338
#
_cell.length_a   1.000
_cell.length_b   1.000
_cell.length_c   1.000
_cell.angle_alpha   90.00
_cell.angle_beta   90.00
_cell.angle_gamma   90.00
#
_symmetry.space_group_name_H-M   'P 1'
#
loop_
_entity.id
_entity.type
_entity.pdbx_description
1 polymer ?
#
loop_
_entity_poly.entity_id
_entity_poly.type
_entity_poly.pdbx_seq_one_letter_code
_entity_poly.pdbx_strand_id
1 'polypeptide(L)'
;MNITITGSKGFIGSHLKSRILAEGHSITEWDRNLGNDIANFSIDYIKETEVFSEPSVIAATNMVIHLAASADVRKSVEEPDHYWENNVINTKKVQDICFNMKIPMLYASSSCVHAWSLSPYGTSKKINELTAYPGQIGLRFTTVYGSGARDTMLIPRILNNTLKYTTNHRRDFIYINDVIDAIIFFVNRVKENIVLTNYLPAYDIGTGRGVVVHELVSDLGYKNIPFKEGDPCEAPDNTANIKDMQDLGWEPKTDLGQYMHNQGYGVNLRES
;
A
#
# COMPACT_ATOMS: atom_id res chain seq x y z
N MET A 1 -20.72 0.08 7.54
CA MET A 1 -20.48 0.87 6.31
C MET A 1 -20.27 -0.08 5.15
N ASN A 2 -20.60 0.35 3.93
CA ASN A 2 -20.16 -0.34 2.71
C ASN A 2 -18.88 0.32 2.18
N ILE A 3 -17.81 -0.46 1.99
CA ILE A 3 -16.50 0.03 1.58
C ILE A 3 -16.14 -0.58 0.23
N THR A 4 -15.92 0.25 -0.77
CA THR A 4 -15.44 -0.20 -2.06
C THR A 4 -13.92 -0.34 -2.04
N ILE A 5 -13.40 -1.54 -2.34
CA ILE A 5 -11.97 -1.83 -2.39
C ILE A 5 -11.58 -2.14 -3.83
N THR A 6 -10.72 -1.32 -4.41
CA THR A 6 -10.09 -1.66 -5.69
C THR A 6 -8.77 -2.37 -5.44
N GLY A 7 -8.43 -3.39 -6.24
CA GLY A 7 -7.27 -4.23 -5.99
C GLY A 7 -7.45 -5.19 -4.81
N SER A 8 -8.69 -5.63 -4.57
CA SER A 8 -9.08 -6.48 -3.43
C SER A 8 -8.43 -7.87 -3.43
N LYS A 9 -7.96 -8.36 -4.58
CA LYS A 9 -7.23 -9.62 -4.72
C LYS A 9 -5.71 -9.47 -4.65
N GLY A 10 -5.22 -8.24 -4.52
CA GLY A 10 -3.80 -7.96 -4.29
C GLY A 10 -3.34 -8.32 -2.88
N PHE A 11 -2.04 -8.22 -2.61
CA PHE A 11 -1.44 -8.54 -1.31
C PHE A 11 -2.08 -7.75 -0.16
N ILE A 12 -2.07 -6.41 -0.22
CA ILE A 12 -2.68 -5.57 0.82
C ILE A 12 -4.20 -5.71 0.80
N GLY A 13 -4.82 -5.73 -0.40
CA GLY A 13 -6.28 -5.79 -0.56
C GLY A 13 -6.92 -7.03 0.05
N SER A 14 -6.29 -8.21 -0.07
CA SER A 14 -6.82 -9.45 0.50
C SER A 14 -6.82 -9.45 2.03
N HIS A 15 -5.77 -8.93 2.66
CA HIS A 15 -5.70 -8.76 4.12
C HIS A 15 -6.71 -7.72 4.61
N LEU A 16 -6.79 -6.58 3.91
CA LEU A 16 -7.74 -5.53 4.23
C LEU A 16 -9.19 -6.03 4.16
N LYS A 17 -9.54 -6.74 3.08
CA LYS A 17 -10.86 -7.37 2.92
C LYS A 17 -11.23 -8.21 4.14
N SER A 18 -10.34 -9.11 4.56
CA SER A 18 -10.57 -10.00 5.70
C SER A 18 -10.82 -9.20 6.99
N ARG A 19 -10.03 -8.14 7.22
CA ARG A 19 -10.17 -7.29 8.39
C ARG A 19 -11.47 -6.47 8.39
N ILE A 20 -11.83 -5.85 7.29
CA ILE A 20 -13.06 -5.05 7.14
C ILE A 20 -14.30 -5.91 7.41
N LEU A 21 -14.35 -7.12 6.85
CA LEU A 21 -15.45 -8.05 7.08
C LEU A 21 -15.52 -8.51 8.54
N ALA A 22 -14.36 -8.77 9.17
CA ALA A 22 -14.30 -9.15 10.59
C ALA A 22 -14.78 -8.03 11.53
N GLU A 23 -14.67 -6.77 11.13
CA GLU A 23 -15.19 -5.60 11.88
C GLU A 23 -16.68 -5.30 11.59
N GLY A 24 -17.36 -6.18 10.84
CA GLY A 24 -18.81 -6.07 10.58
C GLY A 24 -19.17 -5.03 9.51
N HIS A 25 -18.24 -4.66 8.65
CA HIS A 25 -18.51 -3.83 7.48
C HIS A 25 -18.84 -4.70 6.26
N SER A 26 -19.59 -4.15 5.30
CA SER A 26 -19.77 -4.76 3.98
C SER A 26 -18.74 -4.21 3.00
N ILE A 27 -18.43 -4.97 1.95
CA ILE A 27 -17.49 -4.58 0.91
C ILE A 27 -18.08 -4.72 -0.49
N THR A 28 -17.66 -3.82 -1.36
CA THR A 28 -17.79 -3.94 -2.81
C THR A 28 -16.39 -4.13 -3.39
N GLU A 29 -16.18 -5.24 -4.09
CA GLU A 29 -14.86 -5.58 -4.63
C GLU A 29 -14.71 -5.13 -6.08
N TRP A 30 -13.61 -4.46 -6.40
CA TRP A 30 -13.23 -4.10 -7.75
C TRP A 30 -11.81 -4.57 -8.05
N ASP A 31 -11.68 -5.63 -8.85
CA ASP A 31 -10.38 -6.23 -9.18
C ASP A 31 -10.45 -6.92 -10.55
N ARG A 32 -9.40 -6.77 -11.37
CA ARG A 32 -9.32 -7.39 -12.69
C ARG A 32 -9.46 -8.91 -12.64
N ASN A 33 -8.99 -9.55 -11.56
CA ASN A 33 -9.14 -10.99 -11.37
C ASN A 33 -10.58 -11.43 -11.05
N LEU A 34 -11.47 -10.46 -10.84
CA LEU A 34 -12.92 -10.67 -10.71
C LEU A 34 -13.69 -10.25 -11.97
N GLY A 35 -12.98 -9.87 -13.05
CA GLY A 35 -13.56 -9.33 -14.26
C GLY A 35 -13.87 -7.83 -14.22
N ASN A 36 -13.54 -7.14 -13.13
CA ASN A 36 -13.79 -5.71 -12.94
C ASN A 36 -12.47 -4.92 -13.02
N ASP A 37 -12.07 -4.53 -14.24
CA ASP A 37 -10.88 -3.71 -14.42
C ASP A 37 -11.13 -2.24 -13.99
N ILE A 38 -10.16 -1.64 -13.30
CA ILE A 38 -10.23 -0.25 -12.85
C ILE A 38 -10.41 0.74 -14.02
N ALA A 39 -9.98 0.38 -15.22
CA ALA A 39 -10.20 1.17 -16.42
C ALA A 39 -11.70 1.41 -16.71
N ASN A 40 -12.56 0.49 -16.27
CA ASN A 40 -14.01 0.55 -16.42
C ASN A 40 -14.74 1.08 -15.19
N PHE A 41 -14.01 1.52 -14.18
CA PHE A 41 -14.60 2.10 -12.97
C PHE A 41 -15.43 3.34 -13.33
N SER A 42 -16.72 3.33 -13.03
CA SER A 42 -17.66 4.37 -13.44
C SER A 42 -18.59 4.79 -12.32
N ILE A 43 -19.15 5.98 -12.45
CA ILE A 43 -20.21 6.50 -11.57
C ILE A 43 -21.47 5.60 -11.61
N ASP A 44 -21.76 5.04 -12.76
CA ASP A 44 -22.96 4.21 -12.95
C ASP A 44 -22.88 2.94 -12.13
N TYR A 45 -21.69 2.33 -12.02
CA TYR A 45 -21.50 1.17 -11.15
C TYR A 45 -21.74 1.50 -9.66
N ILE A 46 -21.34 2.68 -9.22
CA ILE A 46 -21.58 3.13 -7.83
C ILE A 46 -23.08 3.43 -7.62
N LYS A 47 -23.80 3.85 -8.66
CA LYS A 47 -25.25 4.13 -8.65
C LYS A 47 -26.12 2.92 -8.99
N GLU A 48 -25.68 2.05 -9.90
CA GLU A 48 -26.42 0.85 -10.33
C GLU A 48 -26.61 -0.18 -9.21
N THR A 49 -25.84 -0.07 -8.14
CA THR A 49 -26.17 -0.76 -6.88
C THR A 49 -27.47 -0.25 -6.24
N GLU A 50 -28.06 0.82 -6.74
CA GLU A 50 -29.38 1.33 -6.34
C GLU A 50 -30.56 0.85 -7.21
N VAL A 51 -30.32 0.12 -8.32
CA VAL A 51 -31.35 -0.09 -9.38
C VAL A 51 -31.81 -1.56 -9.51
N PHE A 52 -31.70 -2.42 -8.54
CA PHE A 52 -32.47 -3.66 -8.55
C PHE A 52 -33.50 -3.68 -7.44
N SER A 53 -34.75 -3.57 -7.89
CA SER A 53 -36.00 -3.68 -7.16
C SER A 53 -36.10 -4.97 -6.32
N GLU A 54 -35.72 -4.87 -5.09
CA GLU A 54 -36.21 -5.52 -3.89
C GLU A 54 -35.54 -4.80 -2.72
N PRO A 55 -36.15 -4.60 -1.56
CA PRO A 55 -35.58 -3.80 -0.47
C PRO A 55 -34.51 -4.57 0.32
N SER A 56 -33.56 -5.15 -0.36
CA SER A 56 -32.35 -5.72 0.23
C SER A 56 -31.14 -4.87 -0.12
N VAL A 57 -31.04 -3.73 0.59
CA VAL A 57 -29.79 -3.13 1.09
C VAL A 57 -28.56 -3.31 0.17
N ILE A 58 -28.57 -2.68 -0.99
CA ILE A 58 -27.30 -2.30 -1.61
C ILE A 58 -26.99 -0.90 -1.10
N ALA A 59 -26.31 -0.86 0.05
CA ALA A 59 -25.90 0.39 0.67
C ALA A 59 -24.97 1.15 -0.28
N ALA A 60 -25.25 2.44 -0.50
CA ALA A 60 -24.34 3.34 -1.21
C ALA A 60 -22.93 3.24 -0.62
N THR A 61 -21.89 3.29 -1.46
CA THR A 61 -20.50 3.27 -1.02
C THR A 61 -20.24 4.43 -0.06
N ASN A 62 -19.80 4.11 1.15
CA ASN A 62 -19.50 5.12 2.16
C ASN A 62 -18.04 5.59 2.07
N MET A 63 -17.17 4.78 1.51
CA MET A 63 -15.74 5.07 1.37
C MET A 63 -15.12 4.22 0.26
N VAL A 64 -14.16 4.77 -0.45
CA VAL A 64 -13.33 4.04 -1.42
C VAL A 64 -11.93 3.86 -0.87
N ILE A 65 -11.40 2.63 -0.93
CA ILE A 65 -9.99 2.32 -0.66
C ILE A 65 -9.38 1.79 -1.97
N HIS A 66 -8.59 2.66 -2.61
CA HIS A 66 -8.02 2.39 -3.92
C HIS A 66 -6.61 1.82 -3.80
N LEU A 67 -6.50 0.49 -3.94
CA LEU A 67 -5.22 -0.24 -3.88
C LEU A 67 -4.79 -0.80 -5.24
N ALA A 68 -5.66 -0.72 -6.26
CA ALA A 68 -5.35 -1.19 -7.61
C ALA A 68 -4.23 -0.35 -8.23
N ALA A 69 -3.07 -0.95 -8.43
CA ALA A 69 -1.93 -0.30 -9.07
C ALA A 69 -0.91 -1.34 -9.53
N SER A 70 -0.11 -0.99 -10.53
CA SER A 70 1.14 -1.69 -10.85
C SER A 70 2.23 -1.17 -9.91
N ALA A 71 2.91 -2.06 -9.16
CA ALA A 71 3.74 -1.70 -8.01
C ALA A 71 5.15 -2.35 -8.05
N ASP A 72 5.79 -2.39 -9.22
CA ASP A 72 7.16 -2.84 -9.40
C ASP A 72 7.99 -1.70 -9.99
N VAL A 73 8.97 -1.20 -9.21
CA VAL A 73 9.79 -0.04 -9.58
C VAL A 73 10.59 -0.33 -10.86
N ARG A 74 11.25 -1.50 -10.94
CA ARG A 74 12.10 -1.86 -12.08
C ARG A 74 11.28 -2.10 -13.33
N LYS A 75 10.17 -2.83 -13.20
CA LYS A 75 9.27 -3.08 -14.31
C LYS A 75 8.67 -1.79 -14.88
N SER A 76 8.51 -0.75 -14.06
CA SER A 76 8.01 0.55 -14.52
C SER A 76 8.96 1.22 -15.53
N VAL A 77 10.27 0.95 -15.45
CA VAL A 77 11.25 1.46 -16.42
C VAL A 77 11.13 0.76 -17.78
N GLU A 78 10.75 -0.52 -17.75
CA GLU A 78 10.56 -1.34 -18.96
C GLU A 78 9.20 -1.05 -19.63
N GLU A 79 8.17 -0.73 -18.83
CA GLU A 79 6.77 -0.57 -19.28
C GLU A 79 6.18 0.78 -18.82
N PRO A 80 6.79 1.93 -19.10
CA PRO A 80 6.37 3.23 -18.54
C PRO A 80 4.94 3.62 -18.94
N ASP A 81 4.52 3.35 -20.16
CA ASP A 81 3.17 3.66 -20.65
C ASP A 81 2.09 2.88 -19.90
N HIS A 82 2.36 1.59 -19.59
CA HIS A 82 1.45 0.78 -18.77
C HIS A 82 1.28 1.39 -17.36
N TYR A 83 2.38 1.86 -16.75
CA TYR A 83 2.31 2.50 -15.43
C TYR A 83 1.60 3.86 -15.50
N TRP A 84 1.77 4.61 -16.58
CA TRP A 84 1.04 5.85 -16.80
C TRP A 84 -0.47 5.59 -16.90
N GLU A 85 -0.89 4.70 -17.78
CA GLU A 85 -2.32 4.39 -17.96
C GLU A 85 -2.95 3.83 -16.69
N ASN A 86 -2.32 2.79 -16.10
CA ASN A 86 -2.90 2.08 -14.96
C ASN A 86 -2.86 2.90 -13.66
N ASN A 87 -1.72 3.57 -13.38
CA ASN A 87 -1.54 4.24 -12.09
C ASN A 87 -1.93 5.72 -12.12
N VAL A 88 -1.82 6.42 -13.26
CA VAL A 88 -2.15 7.84 -13.35
C VAL A 88 -3.57 8.04 -13.88
N ILE A 89 -3.82 7.61 -15.11
CA ILE A 89 -5.11 7.87 -15.77
C ILE A 89 -6.27 7.21 -15.02
N ASN A 90 -6.13 5.92 -14.69
CA ASN A 90 -7.20 5.20 -14.02
C ASN A 90 -7.37 5.63 -12.56
N THR A 91 -6.29 5.95 -11.82
CA THR A 91 -6.41 6.52 -10.47
C THR A 91 -7.12 7.87 -10.50
N LYS A 92 -6.79 8.73 -11.49
CA LYS A 92 -7.45 10.03 -11.64
C LYS A 92 -8.96 9.89 -11.87
N LYS A 93 -9.39 8.91 -12.67
CA LYS A 93 -10.85 8.61 -12.81
C LYS A 93 -11.50 8.30 -11.47
N VAL A 94 -10.87 7.47 -10.63
CA VAL A 94 -11.41 7.15 -9.30
C VAL A 94 -11.45 8.38 -8.40
N GLN A 95 -10.40 9.20 -8.42
CA GLN A 95 -10.34 10.46 -7.67
C GLN A 95 -11.47 11.41 -8.07
N ASP A 96 -11.72 11.58 -9.38
CA ASP A 96 -12.78 12.45 -9.90
C ASP A 96 -14.17 11.94 -9.51
N ILE A 97 -14.42 10.64 -9.61
CA ILE A 97 -15.68 10.03 -9.21
C ILE A 97 -15.93 10.24 -7.71
N CYS A 98 -14.94 9.92 -6.87
CA CYS A 98 -15.07 10.09 -5.42
C CYS A 98 -15.31 11.55 -5.03
N PHE A 99 -14.62 12.48 -5.68
CA PHE A 99 -14.81 13.92 -5.43
C PHE A 99 -16.22 14.38 -5.82
N ASN A 100 -16.69 14.06 -7.03
CA ASN A 100 -18.00 14.45 -7.54
C ASN A 100 -19.15 13.87 -6.70
N MET A 101 -18.96 12.67 -6.17
CA MET A 101 -19.94 11.98 -5.32
C MET A 101 -19.76 12.28 -3.84
N LYS A 102 -18.77 13.08 -3.46
CA LYS A 102 -18.43 13.40 -2.06
C LYS A 102 -18.15 12.15 -1.21
N ILE A 103 -17.54 11.15 -1.81
CA ILE A 103 -17.13 9.90 -1.15
C ILE A 103 -15.69 10.06 -0.66
N PRO A 104 -15.41 9.88 0.64
CA PRO A 104 -14.05 9.88 1.16
C PRO A 104 -13.23 8.75 0.53
N MET A 105 -11.94 9.04 0.25
CA MET A 105 -11.07 8.10 -0.44
C MET A 105 -9.72 7.98 0.25
N LEU A 106 -9.27 6.74 0.48
CA LEU A 106 -7.85 6.45 0.70
C LEU A 106 -7.27 5.84 -0.57
N TYR A 107 -6.02 6.12 -0.87
CA TYR A 107 -5.35 5.50 -2.00
C TYR A 107 -3.91 5.09 -1.67
N ALA A 108 -3.45 4.00 -2.30
CA ALA A 108 -2.08 3.53 -2.18
C ALA A 108 -1.12 4.50 -2.87
N SER A 109 -0.38 5.27 -2.09
CA SER A 109 0.84 5.96 -2.47
C SER A 109 2.06 5.09 -2.12
N SER A 110 3.26 5.65 -2.14
CA SER A 110 4.50 4.93 -1.91
C SER A 110 5.57 5.85 -1.34
N SER A 111 6.48 5.33 -0.52
CA SER A 111 7.72 6.02 -0.13
C SER A 111 8.57 6.48 -1.33
N CYS A 112 8.38 5.87 -2.51
CA CYS A 112 9.05 6.30 -3.75
C CYS A 112 8.73 7.74 -4.14
N VAL A 113 7.67 8.37 -3.62
CA VAL A 113 7.35 9.79 -3.87
C VAL A 113 8.42 10.75 -3.36
N HIS A 114 9.22 10.34 -2.37
CA HIS A 114 10.32 11.16 -1.84
C HIS A 114 11.52 11.23 -2.80
N ALA A 115 11.62 10.25 -3.72
CA ALA A 115 12.62 10.21 -4.80
C ALA A 115 11.93 9.93 -6.15
N TRP A 116 10.80 10.58 -6.39
CA TRP A 116 9.85 10.29 -7.46
C TRP A 116 10.45 10.29 -8.87
N SER A 117 11.46 11.13 -9.12
CA SER A 117 12.09 11.26 -10.44
C SER A 117 12.97 10.09 -10.85
N LEU A 118 13.25 9.16 -9.94
CA LEU A 118 14.11 8.00 -10.24
C LEU A 118 13.40 6.92 -11.08
N SER A 119 12.07 6.88 -11.06
CA SER A 119 11.32 5.85 -11.79
C SER A 119 9.94 6.32 -12.25
N PRO A 120 9.40 5.77 -13.36
CA PRO A 120 8.01 5.98 -13.76
C PRO A 120 6.99 5.61 -12.69
N TYR A 121 7.26 4.57 -11.89
CA TYR A 121 6.44 4.22 -10.73
C TYR A 121 6.40 5.33 -9.68
N GLY A 122 7.56 5.84 -9.25
CA GLY A 122 7.66 6.96 -8.31
C GLY A 122 6.94 8.20 -8.83
N THR A 123 7.15 8.53 -10.12
CA THR A 123 6.47 9.62 -10.80
C THR A 123 4.95 9.45 -10.80
N SER A 124 4.45 8.24 -11.12
CA SER A 124 3.01 7.97 -11.13
C SER A 124 2.36 8.19 -9.75
N LYS A 125 3.02 7.74 -8.68
CA LYS A 125 2.53 7.94 -7.31
C LYS A 125 2.59 9.40 -6.88
N LYS A 126 3.63 10.13 -7.27
CA LYS A 126 3.72 11.57 -7.02
C LYS A 126 2.61 12.36 -7.72
N ILE A 127 2.28 12.02 -8.96
CA ILE A 127 1.17 12.65 -9.70
C ILE A 127 -0.16 12.36 -8.99
N ASN A 128 -0.39 11.14 -8.51
CA ASN A 128 -1.61 10.81 -7.77
C ASN A 128 -1.80 11.71 -6.53
N GLU A 129 -0.70 12.03 -5.81
CA GLU A 129 -0.77 12.96 -4.67
C GLU A 129 -1.05 14.40 -5.11
N LEU A 130 -0.46 14.84 -6.22
CA LEU A 130 -0.65 16.20 -6.76
C LEU A 130 -2.05 16.42 -7.35
N THR A 131 -2.71 15.36 -7.79
CA THR A 131 -4.04 15.42 -8.42
C THR A 131 -5.19 15.05 -7.48
N ALA A 132 -4.88 14.62 -6.26
CA ALA A 132 -5.87 14.28 -5.25
C ALA A 132 -6.64 15.53 -4.78
N TYR A 133 -7.92 15.34 -4.51
CA TYR A 133 -8.80 16.36 -3.98
C TYR A 133 -8.81 16.38 -2.44
N PRO A 134 -9.22 17.50 -1.82
CA PRO A 134 -9.41 17.52 -0.36
C PRO A 134 -10.32 16.39 0.12
N GLY A 135 -9.90 15.68 1.17
CA GLY A 135 -10.59 14.48 1.69
C GLY A 135 -10.18 13.16 1.03
N GLN A 136 -9.24 13.21 0.11
CA GLN A 136 -8.56 12.04 -0.45
C GLN A 136 -7.15 11.95 0.15
N ILE A 137 -6.84 10.84 0.81
CA ILE A 137 -5.60 10.69 1.56
C ILE A 137 -4.73 9.60 0.93
N GLY A 138 -3.50 9.95 0.57
CA GLY A 138 -2.47 9.03 0.12
C GLY A 138 -1.76 8.34 1.29
N LEU A 139 -1.63 7.02 1.23
CA LEU A 139 -0.84 6.26 2.20
C LEU A 139 0.45 5.79 1.51
N ARG A 140 1.58 6.38 1.92
CA ARG A 140 2.91 6.13 1.35
C ARG A 140 3.53 4.91 2.00
N PHE A 141 3.17 3.74 1.49
CA PHE A 141 3.72 2.48 2.01
C PHE A 141 5.21 2.38 1.73
N THR A 142 5.95 1.91 2.74
CA THR A 142 7.35 1.48 2.61
C THR A 142 7.43 0.04 2.10
N THR A 143 8.40 -0.76 2.53
CA THR A 143 8.55 -2.16 2.08
C THR A 143 7.67 -3.07 2.91
N VAL A 144 6.46 -3.33 2.43
CA VAL A 144 5.48 -4.17 3.15
C VAL A 144 5.88 -5.64 3.05
N TYR A 145 5.89 -6.37 4.18
CA TYR A 145 6.17 -7.80 4.23
C TYR A 145 5.08 -8.57 4.99
N GLY A 146 5.05 -9.88 4.82
CA GLY A 146 4.11 -10.79 5.49
C GLY A 146 3.59 -11.87 4.56
N SER A 147 2.67 -12.69 5.04
CA SER A 147 2.06 -13.79 4.27
C SER A 147 1.35 -13.25 3.01
N GLY A 148 1.58 -13.87 1.86
CA GLY A 148 1.01 -13.44 0.57
C GLY A 148 1.80 -12.33 -0.13
N ALA A 149 2.93 -11.88 0.42
CA ALA A 149 3.85 -11.00 -0.30
C ALA A 149 4.45 -11.73 -1.52
N ARG A 150 4.74 -10.97 -2.60
CA ARG A 150 5.27 -11.55 -3.84
C ARG A 150 6.62 -12.23 -3.61
N ASP A 151 6.84 -13.41 -4.20
CA ASP A 151 8.09 -14.18 -4.11
C ASP A 151 9.33 -13.41 -4.62
N THR A 152 9.13 -12.34 -5.37
CA THR A 152 10.20 -11.46 -5.85
C THR A 152 10.70 -10.47 -4.80
N MET A 153 10.01 -10.30 -3.67
CA MET A 153 10.39 -9.39 -2.60
C MET A 153 11.44 -10.01 -1.67
N LEU A 154 12.20 -9.17 -0.95
CA LEU A 154 13.33 -9.61 -0.14
C LEU A 154 12.96 -10.66 0.92
N ILE A 155 11.98 -10.36 1.77
CA ILE A 155 11.60 -11.27 2.87
C ILE A 155 11.11 -12.62 2.35
N PRO A 156 10.19 -12.73 1.37
CA PRO A 156 9.87 -14.02 0.75
C PRO A 156 11.08 -14.75 0.16
N ARG A 157 12.01 -14.05 -0.50
CA ARG A 157 13.22 -14.67 -1.02
C ARG A 157 14.13 -15.24 0.07
N ILE A 158 14.23 -14.57 1.21
CA ILE A 158 14.93 -15.08 2.39
C ILE A 158 14.24 -16.35 2.89
N LEU A 159 12.93 -16.28 3.15
CA LEU A 159 12.15 -17.40 3.70
C LEU A 159 12.16 -18.64 2.78
N ASN A 160 12.17 -18.44 1.47
CA ASN A 160 12.18 -19.51 0.47
C ASN A 160 13.59 -19.94 0.04
N ASN A 161 14.66 -19.40 0.65
CA ASN A 161 16.06 -19.66 0.27
C ASN A 161 16.35 -19.40 -1.22
N THR A 162 15.72 -18.39 -1.81
CA THR A 162 15.87 -18.02 -3.23
C THR A 162 16.62 -16.70 -3.43
N LEU A 163 17.23 -16.17 -2.36
CA LEU A 163 17.99 -14.93 -2.41
C LEU A 163 19.27 -15.09 -3.25
N LYS A 164 19.41 -14.24 -4.28
CA LYS A 164 20.52 -14.32 -5.24
C LYS A 164 21.61 -13.29 -5.01
N TYR A 165 21.27 -12.15 -4.42
CA TYR A 165 22.18 -11.05 -4.14
C TYR A 165 21.59 -10.11 -3.09
N THR A 166 22.45 -9.28 -2.50
CA THR A 166 22.10 -8.19 -1.59
C THR A 166 22.53 -6.85 -2.17
N THR A 167 22.01 -5.76 -1.59
CA THR A 167 22.35 -4.40 -2.03
C THR A 167 22.68 -3.49 -0.85
N ASN A 168 23.23 -2.31 -1.13
CA ASN A 168 23.48 -1.26 -0.16
C ASN A 168 22.24 -0.38 0.13
N HIS A 169 21.11 -0.68 -0.47
CA HIS A 169 19.89 0.07 -0.20
C HIS A 169 19.45 -0.06 1.25
N ARG A 170 18.96 1.05 1.81
CA ARG A 170 18.27 1.08 3.10
C ARG A 170 16.77 0.92 2.88
N ARG A 171 16.13 0.02 3.61
CA ARG A 171 14.70 -0.26 3.50
C ARG A 171 14.03 -0.25 4.87
N ASP A 172 12.92 0.45 4.94
CA ASP A 172 11.98 0.37 6.05
C ASP A 172 10.98 -0.75 5.77
N PHE A 173 11.02 -1.80 6.57
CA PHE A 173 10.17 -2.98 6.44
C PHE A 173 9.00 -2.87 7.40
N ILE A 174 7.77 -2.78 6.87
CA ILE A 174 6.55 -2.74 7.66
C ILE A 174 5.74 -4.03 7.48
N TYR A 175 5.24 -4.58 8.59
CA TYR A 175 4.41 -5.78 8.56
C TYR A 175 3.02 -5.48 8.01
N ILE A 176 2.47 -6.42 7.26
CA ILE A 176 1.17 -6.25 6.59
C ILE A 176 0.05 -5.85 7.56
N ASN A 177 -0.02 -6.43 8.76
CA ASN A 177 -1.08 -6.09 9.70
C ASN A 177 -0.96 -4.65 10.22
N ASP A 178 0.24 -4.10 10.36
CA ASP A 178 0.44 -2.70 10.74
C ASP A 178 -0.04 -1.76 9.62
N VAL A 179 0.17 -2.14 8.36
CA VAL A 179 -0.40 -1.42 7.20
C VAL A 179 -1.93 -1.45 7.24
N ILE A 180 -2.52 -2.62 7.53
CA ILE A 180 -3.97 -2.75 7.66
C ILE A 180 -4.49 -1.91 8.82
N ASP A 181 -3.82 -1.91 9.97
CA ASP A 181 -4.20 -1.08 11.12
C ASP A 181 -4.16 0.43 10.78
N ALA A 182 -3.18 0.89 9.96
CA ALA A 182 -3.15 2.27 9.47
C ALA A 182 -4.34 2.61 8.56
N ILE A 183 -4.75 1.70 7.68
CA ILE A 183 -5.94 1.89 6.84
C ILE A 183 -7.21 1.93 7.69
N ILE A 184 -7.35 0.98 8.62
CA ILE A 184 -8.51 0.89 9.53
C ILE A 184 -8.62 2.12 10.44
N PHE A 185 -7.49 2.72 10.83
CA PHE A 185 -7.49 3.98 11.55
C PHE A 185 -8.37 5.05 10.84
N PHE A 186 -8.17 5.25 9.54
CA PHE A 186 -8.97 6.22 8.76
C PHE A 186 -10.40 5.72 8.48
N VAL A 187 -10.60 4.41 8.30
CA VAL A 187 -11.95 3.82 8.19
C VAL A 187 -12.79 4.16 9.41
N ASN A 188 -12.21 4.06 10.61
CA ASN A 188 -12.90 4.37 11.86
C ASN A 188 -13.20 5.88 11.96
N ARG A 189 -12.34 6.77 11.46
CA ARG A 189 -12.62 8.22 11.40
C ARG A 189 -13.85 8.51 10.53
N VAL A 190 -13.93 7.89 9.35
CA VAL A 190 -15.11 8.02 8.48
C VAL A 190 -16.37 7.46 9.16
N LYS A 191 -16.25 6.30 9.82
CA LYS A 191 -17.36 5.70 10.60
C LYS A 191 -17.86 6.63 11.71
N GLU A 192 -16.98 7.38 12.34
CA GLU A 192 -17.27 8.37 13.38
C GLU A 192 -17.74 9.72 12.80
N ASN A 193 -17.98 9.82 11.47
CA ASN A 193 -18.33 11.02 10.75
C ASN A 193 -17.26 12.14 10.83
N ILE A 194 -16.01 11.79 11.05
CA ILE A 194 -14.91 12.74 11.03
C ILE A 194 -14.51 13.02 9.58
N VAL A 195 -14.48 14.30 9.23
CA VAL A 195 -14.23 14.75 7.85
C VAL A 195 -12.75 14.66 7.52
N LEU A 196 -12.40 13.91 6.46
CA LEU A 196 -11.02 13.69 6.08
C LEU A 196 -10.29 14.94 5.53
N THR A 197 -10.99 16.00 5.18
CA THR A 197 -10.37 17.28 4.76
C THR A 197 -9.54 17.96 5.85
N ASN A 198 -9.70 17.54 7.10
CA ASN A 198 -8.92 18.05 8.23
C ASN A 198 -7.58 17.35 8.40
N TYR A 199 -7.29 16.34 7.60
CA TYR A 199 -6.05 15.57 7.61
C TYR A 199 -5.08 16.05 6.53
N LEU A 200 -3.82 15.67 6.66
CA LEU A 200 -2.84 15.89 5.59
C LEU A 200 -3.22 15.10 4.33
N PRO A 201 -2.83 15.58 3.14
CA PRO A 201 -3.16 14.89 1.89
C PRO A 201 -2.44 13.55 1.71
N ALA A 202 -1.37 13.29 2.47
CA ALA A 202 -0.68 12.01 2.46
C ALA A 202 0.11 11.79 3.77
N TYR A 203 0.27 10.50 4.13
CA TYR A 203 1.03 10.04 5.32
C TYR A 203 2.00 8.93 4.94
N ASP A 204 3.19 8.97 5.52
CA ASP A 204 4.16 7.88 5.43
C ASP A 204 3.71 6.72 6.36
N ILE A 205 3.64 5.51 5.80
CA ILE A 205 3.27 4.30 6.52
C ILE A 205 4.45 3.33 6.49
N GLY A 206 5.19 3.32 7.55
CA GLY A 206 6.42 2.56 7.77
C GLY A 206 6.67 2.36 9.25
N THR A 207 7.87 1.93 9.60
CA THR A 207 8.31 1.79 10.99
C THR A 207 9.15 2.97 11.48
N GLY A 208 9.63 3.82 10.57
CA GLY A 208 10.62 4.85 10.86
C GLY A 208 12.03 4.27 11.07
N ARG A 209 12.23 2.98 10.85
CA ARG A 209 13.50 2.27 11.07
C ARG A 209 13.97 1.62 9.77
N GLY A 210 14.84 2.31 9.06
CA GLY A 210 15.46 1.76 7.87
C GLY A 210 16.64 0.85 8.22
N VAL A 211 16.72 -0.32 7.58
CA VAL A 211 17.87 -1.23 7.70
C VAL A 211 18.55 -1.40 6.35
N VAL A 212 19.87 -1.53 6.34
CA VAL A 212 20.65 -1.79 5.13
C VAL A 212 20.43 -3.26 4.74
N VAL A 213 20.00 -3.51 3.51
CA VAL A 213 19.64 -4.87 3.05
C VAL A 213 20.78 -5.86 3.21
N HIS A 214 22.02 -5.46 2.89
CA HIS A 214 23.19 -6.33 3.05
C HIS A 214 23.46 -6.70 4.53
N GLU A 215 23.34 -5.74 5.44
CA GLU A 215 23.51 -5.94 6.87
C GLU A 215 22.43 -6.88 7.41
N LEU A 216 21.16 -6.62 7.11
CA LEU A 216 20.03 -7.47 7.50
C LEU A 216 20.25 -8.93 7.08
N VAL A 217 20.64 -9.16 5.84
CA VAL A 217 20.87 -10.52 5.31
C VAL A 217 22.04 -11.19 6.02
N SER A 218 23.11 -10.46 6.33
CA SER A 218 24.24 -10.94 7.11
C SER A 218 23.85 -11.32 8.55
N ASP A 219 23.06 -10.48 9.21
CA ASP A 219 22.57 -10.69 10.59
C ASP A 219 21.60 -11.89 10.69
N LEU A 220 20.91 -12.21 9.60
CA LEU A 220 20.09 -13.42 9.47
C LEU A 220 20.92 -14.71 9.22
N GLY A 221 22.25 -14.61 9.22
CA GLY A 221 23.18 -15.75 9.09
C GLY A 221 23.50 -16.18 7.67
N TYR A 222 23.05 -15.44 6.66
CA TYR A 222 23.42 -15.73 5.27
C TYR A 222 24.86 -15.31 5.00
N LYS A 223 25.70 -16.28 4.64
CA LYS A 223 27.11 -16.06 4.26
C LYS A 223 27.27 -16.20 2.77
N ASN A 224 28.18 -15.43 2.19
CA ASN A 224 28.58 -15.53 0.76
C ASN A 224 27.45 -15.22 -0.25
N ILE A 225 26.45 -14.42 0.13
CA ILE A 225 25.49 -13.89 -0.84
C ILE A 225 26.16 -12.75 -1.65
N PRO A 226 26.16 -12.82 -2.99
CA PRO A 226 26.75 -11.78 -3.84
C PRO A 226 26.20 -10.39 -3.50
N PHE A 227 27.08 -9.41 -3.40
CA PHE A 227 26.73 -8.02 -3.27
C PHE A 227 26.63 -7.35 -4.65
N LYS A 228 25.66 -6.47 -4.81
CA LYS A 228 25.50 -5.59 -5.97
C LYS A 228 25.17 -4.19 -5.50
N GLU A 229 25.60 -3.18 -6.24
CA GLU A 229 25.08 -1.83 -6.07
C GLU A 229 23.56 -1.83 -6.27
N GLY A 230 22.89 -0.96 -5.54
CA GLY A 230 21.46 -0.76 -5.68
C GLY A 230 21.09 -0.29 -7.08
N ASP A 231 19.89 -0.64 -7.52
CA ASP A 231 19.40 -0.21 -8.82
C ASP A 231 19.16 1.32 -8.82
N PRO A 232 19.70 2.06 -9.80
CA PRO A 232 19.59 3.53 -9.84
C PRO A 232 18.15 4.04 -10.00
N CYS A 233 17.21 3.19 -10.43
CA CYS A 233 15.78 3.55 -10.48
C CYS A 233 15.07 3.44 -9.13
N GLU A 234 15.74 2.93 -8.10
CA GLU A 234 15.22 2.79 -6.75
C GLU A 234 15.82 3.82 -5.79
N ALA A 235 15.02 4.38 -4.90
CA ALA A 235 15.54 5.25 -3.84
C ALA A 235 16.61 4.51 -3.00
N PRO A 236 17.76 5.14 -2.71
CA PRO A 236 18.79 4.53 -1.86
C PRO A 236 18.29 4.25 -0.44
N ASP A 237 17.40 5.11 0.06
CA ASP A 237 16.76 5.02 1.36
C ASP A 237 15.26 5.30 1.21
N ASN A 238 14.41 4.46 1.80
CA ASN A 238 12.97 4.64 1.83
C ASN A 238 12.41 4.69 3.25
N THR A 239 13.23 5.03 4.22
CA THR A 239 12.81 5.16 5.63
C THR A 239 11.69 6.19 5.76
N ALA A 240 10.60 5.80 6.37
CA ALA A 240 9.42 6.64 6.56
C ALA A 240 9.64 7.70 7.66
N ASN A 241 9.04 8.87 7.49
CA ASN A 241 8.81 9.79 8.59
C ASN A 241 7.41 9.55 9.15
N ILE A 242 7.31 8.73 10.19
CA ILE A 242 6.02 8.33 10.77
C ILE A 242 5.45 9.32 11.79
N LYS A 243 6.14 10.44 12.02
CA LYS A 243 5.74 11.40 13.06
C LYS A 243 4.29 11.87 12.93
N ASP A 244 3.85 12.19 11.72
CA ASP A 244 2.47 12.64 11.49
C ASP A 244 1.42 11.59 11.86
N MET A 245 1.71 10.31 11.64
CA MET A 245 0.83 9.20 12.06
C MET A 245 0.88 8.96 13.57
N GLN A 246 2.05 9.11 14.20
CA GLN A 246 2.21 9.04 15.66
C GLN A 246 1.46 10.17 16.37
N ASP A 247 1.51 11.39 15.83
CA ASP A 247 0.76 12.53 16.36
C ASP A 247 -0.77 12.30 16.27
N LEU A 248 -1.24 11.45 15.34
CA LEU A 248 -2.63 11.00 15.25
C LEU A 248 -2.95 9.81 16.19
N GLY A 249 -1.94 9.18 16.81
CA GLY A 249 -2.08 8.04 17.71
C GLY A 249 -1.97 6.66 17.03
N TRP A 250 -1.42 6.59 15.81
CA TRP A 250 -1.08 5.33 15.17
C TRP A 250 0.43 5.04 15.28
N GLU A 251 0.77 3.80 15.58
CA GLU A 251 2.16 3.30 15.61
C GLU A 251 2.23 1.88 15.05
N PRO A 252 3.30 1.51 14.34
CA PRO A 252 3.57 0.13 13.96
C PRO A 252 3.91 -0.70 15.20
N LYS A 253 3.43 -1.94 15.26
CA LYS A 253 3.55 -2.81 16.43
C LYS A 253 4.50 -3.98 16.22
N THR A 254 4.77 -4.33 14.97
CA THR A 254 5.51 -5.54 14.63
C THR A 254 6.97 -5.22 14.36
N ASP A 255 7.85 -5.86 15.14
CA ASP A 255 9.29 -5.81 14.93
C ASP A 255 9.71 -6.87 13.89
N LEU A 256 10.54 -6.47 12.92
CA LEU A 256 11.04 -7.35 11.87
C LEU A 256 11.91 -8.49 12.45
N GLY A 257 12.76 -8.18 13.44
CA GLY A 257 13.60 -9.18 14.07
C GLY A 257 12.79 -10.27 14.77
N GLN A 258 11.78 -9.86 15.54
CA GLN A 258 10.87 -10.80 16.19
C GLN A 258 10.10 -11.63 15.16
N TYR A 259 9.65 -11.03 14.06
CA TYR A 259 9.00 -11.77 12.98
C TYR A 259 9.95 -12.82 12.37
N MET A 260 11.18 -12.45 12.03
CA MET A 260 12.18 -13.37 11.47
C MET A 260 12.59 -14.47 12.46
N HIS A 261 12.69 -14.14 13.75
CA HIS A 261 12.93 -15.14 14.80
C HIS A 261 11.81 -16.19 14.85
N ASN A 262 10.56 -15.77 14.78
CA ASN A 262 9.40 -16.66 14.75
C ASN A 262 9.37 -17.55 13.48
N GLN A 263 10.08 -17.16 12.41
CA GLN A 263 10.28 -17.97 11.21
C GLN A 263 11.50 -18.91 11.30
N GLY A 264 12.17 -18.98 12.47
CA GLY A 264 13.31 -19.87 12.70
C GLY A 264 14.69 -19.28 12.39
N TYR A 265 14.76 -17.95 12.14
CA TYR A 265 16.04 -17.26 11.95
C TYR A 265 16.59 -16.77 13.29
N GLY A 266 17.84 -17.15 13.60
CA GLY A 266 18.55 -16.60 14.77
C GLY A 266 18.93 -15.14 14.48
N VAL A 267 18.21 -14.20 15.07
CA VAL A 267 18.40 -12.78 14.79
C VAL A 267 19.21 -12.12 15.91
N ASN A 268 20.41 -11.64 15.57
CA ASN A 268 21.12 -10.61 16.34
C ASN A 268 20.90 -9.25 15.65
N LEU A 269 19.66 -8.83 15.45
CA LEU A 269 19.43 -7.47 14.98
C LEU A 269 19.91 -6.52 16.10
N ARG A 270 20.98 -5.80 15.84
CA ARG A 270 21.46 -4.74 16.74
C ARG A 270 20.37 -3.69 16.79
N GLU A 271 19.96 -3.32 18.00
CA GLU A 271 19.14 -2.14 18.23
C GLU A 271 19.89 -0.93 17.64
N SER A 272 19.39 -0.38 16.52
CA SER A 272 19.95 0.80 15.84
C SER A 272 19.14 2.04 16.16
#